data_c0392d879d4b642e5f3c4baaa3fcb7ee
#
_entry.id   c0392d879d4b642e5f3c4baaa3fcb7ee
#
_cell.length_a   1.000
_cell.length_b   1.000
_cell.length_c   1.000
_cell.angle_alpha   90.00
_cell.angle_beta   90.00
_cell.angle_gamma   90.00
#
_symmetry.space_group_name_H-M   'P 1'
#
loop_
_entity.id
_entity.type
_entity.pdbx_description
1 polymer ?
#
loop_
_entity_poly.entity_id
_entity_poly.type
_entity_poly.pdbx_seq_one_letter_code
_entity_poly.pdbx_strand_id
1 'polypeptide(L)'
;VTGRKPADPRITWDTLSEGLWRNNPVFVMLLGMCPVLAVTNSAINALAMGLATTFVLLASGLLVSLIRNHVPRQVRIATYIIIIATFVTMVDYAIQAISLDLYNALGAFIQLIVVNCIILGRAEAFASRHRPLKALVNALGMGAGFTFALLCLGSVRELLGAGSLFGVDLFGPRFEPWVVMILPPGGFIVLGVWLLLFEWLKQRHQVPGKAATAQERT
;
A
#
# COMPACT_ATOMS: atom_id res chain seq x y z
N VAL A 1 -10.05 0.69 34.35
CA VAL A 1 -11.45 0.29 34.21
C VAL A 1 -12.12 1.30 33.30
N THR A 2 -12.16 1.09 31.99
CA THR A 2 -12.97 1.92 31.10
C THR A 2 -13.66 0.99 30.10
N GLY A 3 -15.00 1.05 30.17
CA GLY A 3 -15.93 0.22 29.43
C GLY A 3 -15.72 0.26 27.91
N ARG A 4 -15.47 -0.91 27.35
CA ARG A 4 -15.35 -1.13 25.91
C ARG A 4 -16.75 -1.30 25.35
N LYS A 5 -17.27 -0.26 24.66
CA LYS A 5 -18.51 -0.35 23.88
C LYS A 5 -18.48 -1.54 22.92
N PRO A 6 -19.59 -2.29 22.73
CA PRO A 6 -19.70 -3.37 21.76
C PRO A 6 -19.55 -2.82 20.34
N ALA A 7 -18.94 -3.62 19.47
CA ALA A 7 -18.65 -3.27 18.09
C ALA A 7 -19.92 -3.08 17.25
N ASP A 8 -20.20 -1.85 16.86
CA ASP A 8 -21.28 -1.47 15.94
C ASP A 8 -20.98 -2.01 14.51
N PRO A 9 -21.96 -2.58 13.81
CA PRO A 9 -21.76 -3.07 12.42
C PRO A 9 -21.44 -1.96 11.41
N ARG A 10 -21.60 -0.71 11.78
CA ARG A 10 -21.21 0.47 10.97
C ARG A 10 -19.69 0.65 10.83
N ILE A 11 -18.90 -0.01 11.68
CA ILE A 11 -17.43 0.09 11.71
C ILE A 11 -16.78 -0.47 10.45
N THR A 12 -17.43 -1.37 9.71
CA THR A 12 -16.84 -2.05 8.55
C THR A 12 -16.64 -1.12 7.35
N TRP A 13 -17.64 -0.31 7.01
CA TRP A 13 -17.57 0.64 5.89
C TRP A 13 -16.70 1.86 6.21
N ASP A 14 -16.81 2.39 7.42
CA ASP A 14 -15.99 3.51 7.87
C ASP A 14 -14.50 3.12 7.94
N THR A 15 -14.19 1.92 8.40
CA THR A 15 -12.80 1.42 8.45
C THR A 15 -12.22 1.17 7.06
N LEU A 16 -13.05 0.74 6.11
CA LEU A 16 -12.63 0.50 4.73
C LEU A 16 -12.38 1.84 4.00
N SER A 17 -13.31 2.79 4.11
CA SER A 17 -13.17 4.13 3.52
C SER A 17 -12.05 4.94 4.17
N GLU A 18 -11.81 4.72 5.45
CA GLU A 18 -10.71 5.33 6.20
C GLU A 18 -9.34 4.85 5.67
N GLY A 19 -9.19 3.57 5.35
CA GLY A 19 -7.97 3.02 4.76
C GLY A 19 -7.75 3.47 3.33
N LEU A 20 -8.83 3.67 2.56
CA LEU A 20 -8.74 4.05 1.15
C LEU A 20 -8.39 5.53 0.96
N TRP A 21 -8.97 6.44 1.76
CA TRP A 21 -8.88 7.89 1.55
C TRP A 21 -8.27 8.67 2.72
N ARG A 22 -8.80 8.50 3.93
CA ARG A 22 -8.39 9.29 5.11
C ARG A 22 -7.04 8.91 5.67
N ASN A 23 -6.73 7.59 5.68
CA ASN A 23 -5.49 7.01 6.19
C ASN A 23 -4.79 6.18 5.10
N ASN A 24 -4.74 6.71 3.86
CA ASN A 24 -4.06 6.02 2.77
C ASN A 24 -2.60 5.76 3.15
N PRO A 25 -2.11 4.51 3.03
CA PRO A 25 -0.77 4.14 3.48
C PRO A 25 0.33 4.89 2.73
N VAL A 26 0.15 5.16 1.44
CA VAL A 26 1.17 5.83 0.62
C VAL A 26 1.08 7.34 0.74
N PHE A 27 -0.11 7.93 0.53
CA PHE A 27 -0.25 9.38 0.44
C PHE A 27 -0.31 10.10 1.79
N VAL A 28 -0.75 9.41 2.85
CA VAL A 28 -0.88 10.01 4.19
C VAL A 28 0.19 9.52 5.15
N MET A 29 0.46 8.22 5.15
CA MET A 29 1.42 7.60 6.08
C MET A 29 2.84 7.51 5.51
N LEU A 30 3.03 7.70 4.20
CA LEU A 30 4.30 7.56 3.48
C LEU A 30 4.96 6.19 3.69
N LEU A 31 4.14 5.16 3.86
CA LEU A 31 4.58 3.77 4.02
C LEU A 31 4.55 3.03 2.68
N GLY A 32 5.47 2.08 2.51
CA GLY A 32 5.53 1.27 1.29
C GLY A 32 6.13 1.99 0.08
N MET A 33 6.98 2.99 0.31
CA MET A 33 7.63 3.76 -0.76
C MET A 33 8.54 2.91 -1.64
N CYS A 34 9.21 1.90 -1.06
CA CYS A 34 10.16 1.06 -1.81
C CYS A 34 9.50 0.37 -3.00
N PRO A 35 8.42 -0.44 -2.85
CA PRO A 35 7.74 -1.02 -3.99
C PRO A 35 7.03 0.02 -4.86
N VAL A 36 6.54 1.12 -4.28
CA VAL A 36 5.92 2.22 -5.04
C VAL A 36 6.87 2.79 -6.08
N LEU A 37 8.11 3.05 -5.73
CA LEU A 37 9.11 3.61 -6.65
C LEU A 37 9.67 2.57 -7.64
N ALA A 38 9.80 1.32 -7.20
CA ALA A 38 10.42 0.26 -7.99
C ALA A 38 9.51 -0.31 -9.08
N VAL A 39 8.20 -0.46 -8.82
CA VAL A 39 7.29 -1.26 -9.66
C VAL A 39 6.33 -0.40 -10.49
N THR A 40 6.19 0.89 -10.18
CA THR A 40 5.24 1.78 -10.87
C THR A 40 5.69 2.29 -12.25
N ASN A 41 6.65 1.62 -12.89
CA ASN A 41 7.02 1.88 -14.28
C ASN A 41 5.98 1.34 -15.30
N SER A 42 5.16 0.37 -14.89
CA SER A 42 4.04 -0.18 -15.66
C SER A 42 2.81 -0.35 -14.77
N ALA A 43 1.63 -0.03 -15.30
CA ALA A 43 0.36 -0.15 -14.57
C ALA A 43 -0.01 -1.61 -14.30
N ILE A 44 0.33 -2.53 -15.20
CA ILE A 44 0.11 -3.97 -15.02
C ILE A 44 0.94 -4.50 -13.85
N ASN A 45 2.22 -4.15 -13.80
CA ASN A 45 3.12 -4.54 -12.72
C ASN A 45 2.67 -3.92 -11.38
N ALA A 46 2.22 -2.67 -11.39
CA ALA A 46 1.68 -1.98 -10.23
C ALA A 46 0.42 -2.68 -9.69
N LEU A 47 -0.48 -3.11 -10.58
CA LEU A 47 -1.69 -3.85 -10.20
C LEU A 47 -1.34 -5.21 -9.58
N ALA A 48 -0.48 -5.98 -10.26
CA ALA A 48 -0.07 -7.30 -9.78
C ALA A 48 0.61 -7.22 -8.41
N MET A 49 1.52 -6.27 -8.24
CA MET A 49 2.21 -6.03 -6.96
C MET A 49 1.24 -5.57 -5.86
N GLY A 50 0.27 -4.72 -6.19
CA GLY A 50 -0.77 -4.27 -5.26
C GLY A 50 -1.64 -5.42 -4.76
N LEU A 51 -2.08 -6.30 -5.67
CA LEU A 51 -2.87 -7.49 -5.31
C LEU A 51 -2.05 -8.48 -4.49
N ALA A 52 -0.81 -8.76 -4.89
CA ALA A 52 0.10 -9.63 -4.14
C ALA A 52 0.33 -9.11 -2.71
N THR A 53 0.62 -7.82 -2.56
CA THR A 53 0.81 -7.17 -1.25
C THR A 53 -0.46 -7.23 -0.41
N THR A 54 -1.63 -7.00 -1.01
CA THR A 54 -2.93 -7.09 -0.32
C THR A 54 -3.18 -8.49 0.19
N PHE A 55 -2.92 -9.51 -0.61
CA PHE A 55 -3.07 -10.91 -0.22
C PHE A 55 -2.14 -11.26 0.96
N VAL A 56 -0.86 -10.90 0.85
CA VAL A 56 0.12 -11.15 1.93
C VAL A 56 -0.27 -10.40 3.20
N LEU A 57 -0.77 -9.16 3.09
CA LEU A 57 -1.22 -8.37 4.24
C LEU A 57 -2.41 -9.01 4.95
N LEU A 58 -3.36 -9.57 4.20
CA LEU A 58 -4.52 -10.30 4.74
C LEU A 58 -4.09 -11.59 5.43
N ALA A 59 -3.32 -12.43 4.74
CA ALA A 59 -2.91 -13.73 5.23
C ALA A 59 -2.00 -13.61 6.47
N SER A 60 -0.99 -12.75 6.39
CA SER A 60 -0.07 -12.51 7.52
C SER A 60 -0.78 -11.83 8.69
N GLY A 61 -1.65 -10.84 8.44
CA GLY A 61 -2.41 -10.16 9.48
C GLY A 61 -3.36 -11.10 10.24
N LEU A 62 -4.00 -12.04 9.52
CA LEU A 62 -4.84 -13.07 10.12
C LEU A 62 -4.00 -14.00 11.02
N LEU A 63 -2.90 -14.53 10.49
CA LEU A 63 -2.05 -15.48 11.23
C LEU A 63 -1.39 -14.80 12.44
N VAL A 64 -0.86 -13.60 12.29
CA VAL A 64 -0.29 -12.81 13.39
C VAL A 64 -1.32 -12.57 14.49
N SER A 65 -2.56 -12.21 14.12
CA SER A 65 -3.63 -12.02 15.10
C SER A 65 -4.02 -13.31 15.83
N LEU A 66 -3.87 -14.46 15.20
CA LEU A 66 -4.15 -15.78 15.79
C LEU A 66 -3.06 -16.18 16.80
N ILE A 67 -1.79 -15.98 16.43
CA ILE A 67 -0.61 -16.43 17.21
C ILE A 67 -0.21 -15.39 18.27
N ARG A 68 -0.76 -14.19 18.27
CA ARG A 68 -0.36 -13.05 19.11
C ARG A 68 -0.17 -13.36 20.60
N ASN A 69 -0.94 -14.32 21.14
CA ASN A 69 -0.89 -14.70 22.55
C ASN A 69 0.29 -15.62 22.91
N HIS A 70 0.90 -16.29 21.90
CA HIS A 70 1.98 -17.24 22.11
C HIS A 70 3.36 -16.62 21.88
N VAL A 71 3.43 -15.46 21.24
CA VAL A 71 4.71 -14.83 20.88
C VAL A 71 5.16 -13.85 21.97
N PRO A 72 6.30 -14.09 22.64
CA PRO A 72 6.86 -13.16 23.62
C PRO A 72 7.32 -11.86 22.94
N ARG A 73 7.26 -10.75 23.67
CA ARG A 73 7.56 -9.41 23.13
C ARG A 73 8.95 -9.27 22.52
N GLN A 74 9.92 -10.03 23.02
CA GLN A 74 11.33 -9.95 22.62
C GLN A 74 11.58 -10.44 21.18
N VAL A 75 10.86 -11.48 20.72
CA VAL A 75 11.05 -12.11 19.40
C VAL A 75 9.92 -11.81 18.42
N ARG A 76 9.03 -10.90 18.76
CA ARG A 76 7.79 -10.62 18.01
C ARG A 76 8.08 -10.22 16.56
N ILE A 77 8.98 -9.24 16.35
CA ILE A 77 9.29 -8.72 15.01
C ILE A 77 9.90 -9.82 14.14
N ALA A 78 10.84 -10.60 14.67
CA ALA A 78 11.48 -11.71 13.94
C ALA A 78 10.43 -12.76 13.53
N THR A 79 9.52 -13.14 14.43
CA THR A 79 8.44 -14.08 14.12
C THR A 79 7.51 -13.56 13.01
N TYR A 80 7.17 -12.27 13.03
CA TYR A 80 6.32 -11.69 11.98
C TYR A 80 7.00 -11.67 10.63
N ILE A 81 8.30 -11.36 10.56
CA ILE A 81 9.07 -11.40 9.32
C ILE A 81 9.08 -12.81 8.73
N ILE A 82 9.27 -13.86 9.55
CA ILE A 82 9.24 -15.25 9.09
C ILE A 82 7.86 -15.61 8.51
N ILE A 83 6.78 -15.23 9.18
CA ILE A 83 5.44 -15.47 8.71
C ILE A 83 5.19 -14.76 7.38
N ILE A 84 5.56 -13.49 7.27
CA ILE A 84 5.42 -12.70 6.05
C ILE A 84 6.23 -13.33 4.91
N ALA A 85 7.49 -13.72 5.18
CA ALA A 85 8.37 -14.36 4.20
C ALA A 85 7.78 -15.66 3.65
N THR A 86 7.16 -16.48 4.50
CA THR A 86 6.49 -17.72 4.08
C THR A 86 5.35 -17.43 3.10
N PHE A 87 4.49 -16.45 3.39
CA PHE A 87 3.41 -16.08 2.47
C PHE A 87 3.93 -15.45 1.18
N VAL A 88 4.98 -14.65 1.24
CA VAL A 88 5.60 -14.07 0.04
C VAL A 88 6.19 -15.16 -0.85
N THR A 89 6.83 -16.17 -0.28
CA THR A 89 7.33 -17.33 -1.06
C THR A 89 6.18 -18.10 -1.73
N MET A 90 5.03 -18.26 -1.06
CA MET A 90 3.85 -18.87 -1.68
C MET A 90 3.32 -18.04 -2.86
N VAL A 91 3.28 -16.72 -2.71
CA VAL A 91 2.88 -15.80 -3.79
C VAL A 91 3.88 -15.83 -4.95
N ASP A 92 5.17 -15.88 -4.66
CA ASP A 92 6.22 -15.97 -5.67
C ASP A 92 6.04 -17.20 -6.57
N TYR A 93 5.87 -18.38 -5.97
CA TYR A 93 5.57 -19.59 -6.73
C TYR A 93 4.22 -19.55 -7.46
N ALA A 94 3.21 -18.90 -6.89
CA ALA A 94 1.91 -18.74 -7.54
C ALA A 94 2.02 -17.86 -8.80
N ILE A 95 2.74 -16.74 -8.73
CA ILE A 95 2.97 -15.86 -9.88
C ILE A 95 3.78 -16.59 -10.96
N GLN A 96 4.80 -17.35 -10.57
CA GLN A 96 5.60 -18.16 -11.49
C GLN A 96 4.74 -19.20 -12.23
N ALA A 97 3.77 -19.80 -11.56
CA ALA A 97 2.86 -20.78 -12.16
C ALA A 97 1.83 -20.18 -13.10
N ILE A 98 1.40 -18.93 -12.88
CA ILE A 98 0.35 -18.26 -13.65
C ILE A 98 0.93 -17.61 -14.92
N SER A 99 2.05 -16.89 -14.79
CA SER A 99 2.63 -16.12 -15.86
C SER A 99 4.13 -15.94 -15.69
N LEU A 100 4.89 -16.55 -16.62
CA LEU A 100 6.36 -16.46 -16.63
C LEU A 100 6.82 -15.04 -16.98
N ASP A 101 6.10 -14.36 -17.88
CA ASP A 101 6.44 -13.00 -18.28
C ASP A 101 6.30 -12.00 -17.13
N LEU A 102 5.22 -12.15 -16.37
CA LEU A 102 5.00 -11.33 -15.17
C LEU A 102 6.02 -11.64 -14.07
N TYR A 103 6.38 -12.92 -13.93
CA TYR A 103 7.43 -13.33 -12.99
C TYR A 103 8.79 -12.74 -13.37
N ASN A 104 9.19 -12.75 -14.65
CA ASN A 104 10.44 -12.15 -15.11
C ASN A 104 10.49 -10.64 -14.89
N ALA A 105 9.33 -9.95 -14.98
CA ALA A 105 9.24 -8.52 -14.73
C ALA A 105 9.24 -8.17 -13.23
N LEU A 106 8.61 -8.97 -12.38
CA LEU A 106 8.35 -8.69 -10.97
C LEU A 106 9.22 -9.47 -10.00
N GLY A 107 9.86 -10.57 -10.42
CA GLY A 107 10.50 -11.54 -9.51
C GLY A 107 11.50 -10.93 -8.53
N ALA A 108 12.35 -10.01 -8.99
CA ALA A 108 13.26 -9.29 -8.10
C ALA A 108 12.56 -8.37 -7.10
N PHE A 109 11.35 -7.86 -7.44
CA PHE A 109 10.60 -6.90 -6.62
C PHE A 109 9.64 -7.58 -5.64
N ILE A 110 9.28 -8.85 -5.86
CA ILE A 110 8.41 -9.61 -4.95
C ILE A 110 9.05 -9.71 -3.56
N GLN A 111 10.37 -9.84 -3.49
CA GLN A 111 11.09 -9.88 -2.22
C GLN A 111 10.96 -8.58 -1.39
N LEU A 112 10.67 -7.44 -2.04
CA LEU A 112 10.41 -6.19 -1.33
C LEU A 112 9.10 -6.21 -0.51
N ILE A 113 8.21 -7.17 -0.77
CA ILE A 113 6.99 -7.37 0.03
C ILE A 113 7.34 -7.83 1.44
N VAL A 114 8.39 -8.64 1.62
CA VAL A 114 8.81 -9.14 2.94
C VAL A 114 9.18 -8.00 3.89
N VAL A 115 9.92 -7.02 3.37
CA VAL A 115 10.39 -5.86 4.15
C VAL A 115 9.48 -4.64 4.01
N ASN A 116 8.29 -4.82 3.45
CA ASN A 116 7.35 -3.73 3.24
C ASN A 116 6.86 -3.16 4.58
N CYS A 117 7.15 -1.88 4.79
CA CYS A 117 6.79 -1.18 6.03
C CYS A 117 5.28 -1.13 6.29
N ILE A 118 4.43 -1.25 5.26
CA ILE A 118 2.98 -1.35 5.47
C ILE A 118 2.64 -2.66 6.17
N ILE A 119 3.17 -3.79 5.68
CA ILE A 119 2.83 -5.12 6.20
C ILE A 119 3.38 -5.27 7.61
N LEU A 120 4.66 -4.97 7.80
CA LEU A 120 5.32 -5.07 9.11
C LEU A 120 4.71 -4.09 10.12
N GLY A 121 4.49 -2.84 9.72
CA GLY A 121 3.89 -1.83 10.56
C GLY A 121 2.46 -2.18 10.99
N ARG A 122 1.66 -2.76 10.10
CA ARG A 122 0.29 -3.20 10.43
C ARG A 122 0.25 -4.48 11.25
N ALA A 123 1.16 -5.41 11.01
CA ALA A 123 1.32 -6.61 11.82
C ALA A 123 1.59 -6.24 13.30
N GLU A 124 2.51 -5.31 13.53
CA GLU A 124 2.87 -4.88 14.89
C GLU A 124 1.86 -3.90 15.51
N ALA A 125 1.45 -2.86 14.77
CA ALA A 125 0.60 -1.81 15.34
C ALA A 125 -0.86 -2.25 15.52
N PHE A 126 -1.38 -3.09 14.64
CA PHE A 126 -2.80 -3.41 14.59
C PHE A 126 -3.12 -4.88 14.81
N ALA A 127 -2.56 -5.80 14.00
CA ALA A 127 -2.92 -7.22 14.04
C ALA A 127 -2.54 -7.86 15.39
N SER A 128 -1.42 -7.47 15.98
CA SER A 128 -0.98 -7.96 17.28
C SER A 128 -1.88 -7.55 18.45
N ARG A 129 -2.71 -6.53 18.28
CA ARG A 129 -3.54 -5.94 19.37
C ARG A 129 -5.03 -6.17 19.22
N HIS A 130 -5.52 -6.48 18.01
CA HIS A 130 -6.93 -6.60 17.70
C HIS A 130 -7.36 -8.04 17.40
N ARG A 131 -8.67 -8.29 17.42
CA ARG A 131 -9.27 -9.58 17.05
C ARG A 131 -9.07 -9.84 15.54
N PRO A 132 -8.98 -11.11 15.09
CA PRO A 132 -8.65 -11.47 13.71
C PRO A 132 -9.62 -10.87 12.68
N LEU A 133 -10.90 -10.80 12.98
CA LEU A 133 -11.89 -10.20 12.05
C LEU A 133 -11.64 -8.69 11.81
N LYS A 134 -11.30 -7.95 12.88
CA LYS A 134 -10.97 -6.53 12.74
C LYS A 134 -9.65 -6.31 12.01
N ALA A 135 -8.68 -7.18 12.25
CA ALA A 135 -7.40 -7.16 11.54
C ALA A 135 -7.61 -7.40 10.04
N LEU A 136 -8.49 -8.34 9.67
CA LEU A 136 -8.80 -8.64 8.27
C LEU A 136 -9.45 -7.46 7.54
N VAL A 137 -10.48 -6.83 8.12
CA VAL A 137 -11.16 -5.66 7.52
C VAL A 137 -10.20 -4.48 7.36
N ASN A 138 -9.37 -4.23 8.37
CA ASN A 138 -8.36 -3.18 8.29
C ASN A 138 -7.30 -3.47 7.21
N ALA A 139 -6.85 -4.72 7.10
CA ALA A 139 -5.90 -5.15 6.09
C ALA A 139 -6.47 -5.00 4.66
N LEU A 140 -7.76 -5.32 4.45
CA LEU A 140 -8.45 -5.07 3.18
C LEU A 140 -8.47 -3.58 2.81
N GLY A 141 -8.86 -2.71 3.73
CA GLY A 141 -8.89 -1.27 3.49
C GLY A 141 -7.52 -0.70 3.15
N MET A 142 -6.50 -1.12 3.88
CA MET A 142 -5.11 -0.66 3.64
C MET A 142 -4.51 -1.24 2.36
N GLY A 143 -4.79 -2.51 2.05
CA GLY A 143 -4.35 -3.15 0.81
C GLY A 143 -5.00 -2.52 -0.41
N ALA A 144 -6.31 -2.25 -0.35
CA ALA A 144 -7.02 -1.53 -1.41
C ALA A 144 -6.49 -0.11 -1.60
N GLY A 145 -6.23 0.62 -0.51
CA GLY A 145 -5.61 1.95 -0.55
C GLY A 145 -4.20 1.94 -1.15
N PHE A 146 -3.42 0.92 -0.85
CA PHE A 146 -2.09 0.73 -1.42
C PHE A 146 -2.15 0.41 -2.92
N THR A 147 -3.01 -0.50 -3.33
CA THR A 147 -3.21 -0.86 -4.75
C THR A 147 -3.68 0.34 -5.56
N PHE A 148 -4.62 1.13 -5.01
CA PHE A 148 -5.08 2.36 -5.63
C PHE A 148 -3.94 3.38 -5.83
N ALA A 149 -3.10 3.57 -4.81
CA ALA A 149 -1.96 4.48 -4.90
C ALA A 149 -0.93 4.02 -5.95
N LEU A 150 -0.63 2.71 -6.00
CA LEU A 150 0.24 2.12 -7.02
C LEU A 150 -0.31 2.34 -8.43
N LEU A 151 -1.61 2.13 -8.64
CA LEU A 151 -2.26 2.35 -9.93
C LEU A 151 -2.22 3.82 -10.35
N CYS A 152 -2.53 4.75 -9.44
CA CYS A 152 -2.46 6.18 -9.72
C CYS A 152 -1.05 6.61 -10.15
N LEU A 153 -0.03 6.18 -9.42
CA LEU A 153 1.36 6.49 -9.74
C LEU A 153 1.83 5.78 -11.00
N GLY A 154 1.50 4.50 -11.16
CA GLY A 154 1.87 3.68 -12.31
C GLY A 154 1.24 4.20 -13.60
N SER A 155 -0.03 4.55 -13.59
CA SER A 155 -0.74 5.09 -14.76
C SER A 155 -0.11 6.39 -15.26
N VAL A 156 0.22 7.31 -14.36
CA VAL A 156 0.86 8.59 -14.75
C VAL A 156 2.27 8.35 -15.28
N ARG A 157 3.05 7.48 -14.64
CA ARG A 157 4.42 7.17 -15.08
C ARG A 157 4.45 6.44 -16.41
N GLU A 158 3.56 5.47 -16.64
CA GLU A 158 3.46 4.75 -17.90
C GLU A 158 3.00 5.68 -19.03
N LEU A 159 2.02 6.55 -18.77
CA LEU A 159 1.52 7.51 -19.74
C LEU A 159 2.59 8.52 -20.17
N LEU A 160 3.36 9.06 -19.22
CA LEU A 160 4.41 10.06 -19.49
C LEU A 160 5.72 9.41 -19.99
N GLY A 161 6.04 8.21 -19.54
CA GLY A 161 7.27 7.51 -19.84
C GLY A 161 7.25 6.77 -21.18
N ALA A 162 6.20 5.98 -21.44
CA ALA A 162 6.07 5.14 -22.60
C ALA A 162 4.98 5.60 -23.57
N GLY A 163 4.07 6.50 -23.17
CA GLY A 163 2.92 6.90 -23.97
C GLY A 163 1.87 5.80 -24.15
N SER A 164 2.02 4.72 -23.38
CA SER A 164 1.09 3.59 -23.33
C SER A 164 0.33 3.58 -22.00
N LEU A 165 -0.81 2.92 -21.96
CA LEU A 165 -1.56 2.65 -20.76
C LEU A 165 -2.04 1.20 -20.78
N PHE A 166 -1.67 0.39 -19.80
CA PHE A 166 -1.93 -1.06 -19.77
C PHE A 166 -1.40 -1.81 -21.02
N GLY A 167 -0.28 -1.36 -21.59
CA GLY A 167 0.31 -1.97 -22.78
C GLY A 167 -0.37 -1.61 -24.11
N VAL A 168 -1.30 -0.65 -24.10
CA VAL A 168 -1.95 -0.12 -25.31
C VAL A 168 -1.35 1.26 -25.63
N ASP A 169 -0.75 1.41 -26.82
CA ASP A 169 -0.14 2.67 -27.27
C ASP A 169 -1.22 3.73 -27.52
N LEU A 170 -1.27 4.77 -26.65
CA LEU A 170 -2.24 5.87 -26.77
C LEU A 170 -1.76 7.00 -27.70
N PHE A 171 -0.46 7.30 -27.69
CA PHE A 171 0.09 8.46 -28.40
C PHE A 171 0.72 8.12 -29.76
N GLY A 172 0.75 6.82 -30.14
CA GLY A 172 1.27 6.38 -31.44
C GLY A 172 2.80 6.50 -31.60
N PRO A 173 3.37 6.15 -32.79
CA PRO A 173 4.82 6.00 -33.01
C PRO A 173 5.63 7.31 -33.03
N ARG A 174 5.00 8.47 -32.81
CA ARG A 174 5.64 9.80 -32.81
C ARG A 174 6.01 10.33 -31.44
N PHE A 175 5.64 9.62 -30.36
CA PHE A 175 5.93 10.06 -29.00
C PHE A 175 7.34 9.62 -28.60
N GLU A 176 8.21 10.59 -28.32
CA GLU A 176 9.53 10.29 -27.76
C GLU A 176 9.37 9.98 -26.24
N PRO A 177 9.73 8.77 -25.79
CA PRO A 177 9.58 8.39 -24.39
C PRO A 177 10.46 9.24 -23.48
N TRP A 178 9.87 9.78 -22.42
CA TRP A 178 10.61 10.50 -21.39
C TRP A 178 11.32 9.50 -20.47
N VAL A 179 12.55 9.15 -20.83
CA VAL A 179 13.37 8.18 -20.09
C VAL A 179 13.49 8.52 -18.60
N VAL A 180 13.52 9.81 -18.25
CA VAL A 180 13.58 10.28 -16.85
C VAL A 180 12.37 9.79 -16.02
N MET A 181 11.18 9.66 -16.63
CA MET A 181 9.98 9.18 -15.94
C MET A 181 10.00 7.67 -15.68
N ILE A 182 10.70 6.90 -16.51
CA ILE A 182 10.88 5.46 -16.33
C ILE A 182 11.86 5.17 -15.18
N LEU A 183 12.87 6.03 -15.00
CA LEU A 183 13.87 5.90 -13.94
C LEU A 183 13.30 6.26 -12.56
N PRO A 184 13.96 5.82 -11.46
CA PRO A 184 13.56 6.14 -10.09
C PRO A 184 13.32 7.63 -9.79
N PRO A 185 14.10 8.59 -10.31
CA PRO A 185 13.85 10.02 -10.10
C PRO A 185 12.44 10.47 -10.56
N GLY A 186 11.93 9.92 -11.67
CA GLY A 186 10.58 10.18 -12.14
C GLY A 186 9.50 9.76 -11.15
N GLY A 187 9.72 8.63 -10.45
CA GLY A 187 8.82 8.19 -9.38
C GLY A 187 8.70 9.19 -8.24
N PHE A 188 9.81 9.81 -7.81
CA PHE A 188 9.80 10.84 -6.77
C PHE A 188 9.08 12.10 -7.22
N ILE A 189 9.29 12.55 -8.46
CA ILE A 189 8.62 13.73 -9.01
C ILE A 189 7.10 13.51 -9.06
N VAL A 190 6.66 12.38 -9.63
CA VAL A 190 5.22 12.06 -9.73
C VAL A 190 4.60 11.92 -8.34
N LEU A 191 5.28 11.27 -7.41
CA LEU A 191 4.83 11.16 -6.03
C LEU A 191 4.70 12.54 -5.37
N GLY A 192 5.72 13.41 -5.53
CA GLY A 192 5.68 14.78 -5.00
C GLY A 192 4.50 15.58 -5.54
N VAL A 193 4.23 15.49 -6.84
CA VAL A 193 3.07 16.14 -7.48
C VAL A 193 1.75 15.58 -6.90
N TRP A 194 1.63 14.27 -6.73
CA TRP A 194 0.44 13.66 -6.11
C TRP A 194 0.24 14.10 -4.67
N LEU A 195 1.30 14.17 -3.86
CA LEU A 195 1.22 14.65 -2.47
C LEU A 195 0.76 16.11 -2.42
N LEU A 196 1.30 16.97 -3.27
CA LEU A 196 0.87 18.37 -3.39
C LEU A 196 -0.60 18.47 -3.80
N LEU A 197 -1.03 17.65 -4.77
CA LEU A 197 -2.42 17.61 -5.23
C LEU A 197 -3.37 17.17 -4.11
N PHE A 198 -3.03 16.12 -3.39
CA PHE A 198 -3.85 15.63 -2.27
C PHE A 198 -3.92 16.64 -1.13
N GLU A 199 -2.82 17.29 -0.77
CA GLU A 199 -2.81 18.31 0.28
C GLU A 199 -3.62 19.54 -0.14
N TRP A 200 -3.49 19.96 -1.41
CA TRP A 200 -4.28 21.06 -1.95
C TRP A 200 -5.79 20.76 -1.98
N LEU A 201 -6.19 19.54 -2.39
CA LEU A 201 -7.58 19.09 -2.35
C LEU A 201 -8.12 19.04 -0.91
N LYS A 202 -7.31 18.56 0.03
CA LYS A 202 -7.66 18.48 1.45
C LYS A 202 -7.87 19.86 2.05
N GLN A 203 -7.01 20.83 1.73
CA GLN A 203 -7.14 22.22 2.18
C GLN A 203 -8.40 22.89 1.60
N ARG A 204 -8.77 22.60 0.37
CA ARG A 204 -10.03 23.11 -0.21
C ARG A 204 -11.29 22.56 0.48
N HIS A 205 -11.24 21.33 0.99
CA HIS A 205 -12.35 20.71 1.73
C HIS A 205 -12.37 21.07 3.22
N GLN A 206 -11.30 21.62 3.77
CA GLN A 206 -11.31 22.18 5.11
C GLN A 206 -11.79 23.63 5.04
N VAL A 207 -13.09 23.82 5.26
CA VAL A 207 -13.71 25.14 5.49
C VAL A 207 -12.91 25.87 6.58
N PRO A 208 -12.56 27.17 6.43
CA PRO A 208 -11.69 27.91 7.33
C PRO A 208 -12.36 28.15 8.70
N GLY A 209 -12.17 27.21 9.62
CA GLY A 209 -12.79 27.30 10.96
C GLY A 209 -11.97 26.74 12.11
N LYS A 210 -10.85 26.08 11.87
CA LYS A 210 -10.06 25.44 12.95
C LYS A 210 -8.58 25.82 13.05
N ALA A 211 -8.09 26.74 12.24
CA ALA A 211 -6.70 27.18 12.30
C ALA A 211 -6.44 28.21 13.45
N ALA A 212 -7.49 28.81 14.02
CA ALA A 212 -7.33 29.87 15.02
C ALA A 212 -7.15 29.38 16.47
N THR A 213 -7.45 28.12 16.77
CA THR A 213 -7.43 27.61 18.16
C THR A 213 -6.17 26.80 18.53
N ALA A 214 -5.29 26.53 17.60
CA ALA A 214 -4.04 25.81 17.86
C ALA A 214 -2.86 26.74 18.24
N GLN A 215 -2.96 28.03 17.91
CA GLN A 215 -1.87 29.02 18.13
C GLN A 215 -1.99 29.76 19.47
N GLU A 216 -3.06 29.53 20.25
CA GLU A 216 -3.31 30.19 21.53
C GLU A 216 -2.99 29.31 22.75
N ARG A 217 -2.27 28.19 22.55
CA ARG A 217 -1.83 27.26 23.61
C ARG A 217 -0.33 26.96 23.61
N THR A 218 0.51 27.91 23.23
CA THR A 218 1.96 27.87 23.52
C THR A 218 2.33 29.00 24.46
#